data_030455784eb096f5de76d3ab105be242
#
_entry.id   030455784eb096f5de76d3ab105be242
#
_cell.length_a   1.000
_cell.length_b   1.000
_cell.length_c   1.000
_cell.angle_alpha   90.00
_cell.angle_beta   90.00
_cell.angle_gamma   90.00
#
_symmetry.space_group_name_H-M   'P 1'
#
loop_
_entity.id
_entity.type
_entity.pdbx_description
1 polymer ?
#
loop_
_entity_poly.entity_id
_entity_poly.type
_entity_poly.pdbx_seq_one_letter_code
_entity_poly.pdbx_strand_id
1 'polypeptide(L)'
;MGWLRRNKPYDRSRLLKGAARARKKGKRQKAIALYRELLAVEPDNADLHRRIAPLLAETKQPAAAWASYRRAADKLVSQGFVEQAVGMLREASVYLPREPEVWGRLADLELQRRRLVDAHKVLLEGRRHFRSKRDRSHAILLLFRARKLAPRDFSTNYDLAGLLAKAGARGRARSLLEEIASWTRAGQLRRVRARQFALSPTPAAAWGWLRALVCG
;
A
#
# COMPACT_ATOMS: atom_id res chain seq x y z
N MET A 1 9.69 -19.96 48.04
CA MET A 1 8.21 -19.97 48.07
C MET A 1 7.70 -19.53 46.69
N GLY A 2 7.38 -20.51 45.84
CA GLY A 2 6.93 -20.28 44.48
C GLY A 2 5.47 -19.82 44.47
N TRP A 3 5.22 -18.66 43.93
CA TRP A 3 3.86 -18.19 43.62
C TRP A 3 3.31 -19.03 42.48
N LEU A 4 2.51 -20.05 42.82
CA LEU A 4 1.66 -20.78 41.87
C LEU A 4 0.74 -19.75 41.21
N ARG A 5 1.06 -19.28 39.99
CA ARG A 5 0.08 -18.62 39.13
C ARG A 5 -1.05 -19.62 38.93
N ARG A 6 -2.19 -19.41 39.66
CA ARG A 6 -3.43 -20.12 39.38
C ARG A 6 -3.74 -19.97 37.90
N ASN A 7 -3.54 -21.05 37.16
CA ASN A 7 -3.95 -21.16 35.76
C ASN A 7 -5.48 -21.01 35.75
N LYS A 8 -5.97 -19.80 35.55
CA LYS A 8 -7.41 -19.59 35.40
C LYS A 8 -7.86 -20.36 34.18
N PRO A 9 -8.92 -21.18 34.25
CA PRO A 9 -9.40 -21.88 33.07
C PRO A 9 -9.70 -20.88 31.95
N TYR A 10 -9.38 -21.26 30.72
CA TYR A 10 -9.65 -20.44 29.53
C TYR A 10 -11.15 -20.17 29.42
N ASP A 11 -11.56 -18.94 29.56
CA ASP A 11 -12.92 -18.46 29.37
C ASP A 11 -12.97 -17.45 28.24
N ARG A 12 -13.28 -17.94 27.04
CA ARG A 12 -13.40 -17.15 25.82
C ARG A 12 -14.38 -15.98 25.97
N SER A 13 -15.55 -16.24 26.55
CA SER A 13 -16.61 -15.22 26.71
C SER A 13 -16.15 -14.07 27.62
N ARG A 14 -15.55 -14.41 28.74
CA ARG A 14 -15.01 -13.46 29.71
C ARG A 14 -13.88 -12.61 29.07
N LEU A 15 -12.96 -13.22 28.33
CA LEU A 15 -11.85 -12.52 27.65
C LEU A 15 -12.39 -11.57 26.58
N LEU A 16 -13.32 -12.01 25.72
CA LEU A 16 -13.98 -11.17 24.72
C LEU A 16 -14.72 -9.97 25.34
N LYS A 17 -15.54 -10.21 26.36
CA LYS A 17 -16.24 -9.14 27.08
C LYS A 17 -15.25 -8.19 27.75
N GLY A 18 -14.17 -8.72 28.32
CA GLY A 18 -13.09 -7.94 28.93
C GLY A 18 -12.37 -7.04 27.92
N ALA A 19 -12.01 -7.60 26.76
CA ALA A 19 -11.36 -6.87 25.67
C ALA A 19 -12.26 -5.75 25.11
N ALA A 20 -13.54 -6.05 24.87
CA ALA A 20 -14.51 -5.05 24.40
C ALA A 20 -14.70 -3.90 25.41
N ARG A 21 -14.81 -4.21 26.71
CA ARG A 21 -14.90 -3.20 27.78
C ARG A 21 -13.63 -2.36 27.87
N ALA A 22 -12.45 -2.99 27.76
CA ALA A 22 -11.17 -2.30 27.79
C ALA A 22 -11.04 -1.33 26.60
N ARG A 23 -11.43 -1.76 25.39
CA ARG A 23 -11.48 -0.91 24.18
C ARG A 23 -12.40 0.29 24.38
N LYS A 24 -13.65 0.06 24.85
CA LYS A 24 -14.62 1.14 25.09
C LYS A 24 -14.11 2.18 26.10
N LYS A 25 -13.31 1.75 27.10
CA LYS A 25 -12.70 2.62 28.11
C LYS A 25 -11.36 3.23 27.66
N GLY A 26 -10.95 3.10 26.40
CA GLY A 26 -9.69 3.61 25.86
C GLY A 26 -8.44 2.89 26.38
N LYS A 27 -8.58 1.80 27.15
CA LYS A 27 -7.47 1.02 27.73
C LYS A 27 -6.90 0.06 26.66
N ARG A 28 -6.29 0.64 25.58
CA ARG A 28 -5.85 -0.08 24.37
C ARG A 28 -4.91 -1.24 24.68
N GLN A 29 -3.87 -1.02 25.50
CA GLN A 29 -2.90 -2.07 25.86
C GLN A 29 -3.56 -3.26 26.57
N LYS A 30 -4.52 -2.99 27.47
CA LYS A 30 -5.28 -4.05 28.14
C LYS A 30 -6.14 -4.84 27.14
N ALA A 31 -6.77 -4.16 26.17
CA ALA A 31 -7.57 -4.82 25.14
C ALA A 31 -6.67 -5.70 24.25
N ILE A 32 -5.49 -5.21 23.84
CA ILE A 32 -4.50 -5.97 23.07
C ILE A 32 -4.06 -7.23 23.82
N ALA A 33 -3.74 -7.11 25.12
CA ALA A 33 -3.33 -8.25 25.92
C ALA A 33 -4.40 -9.36 25.93
N LEU A 34 -5.68 -8.98 26.16
CA LEU A 34 -6.80 -9.92 26.18
C LEU A 34 -7.06 -10.56 24.80
N TYR A 35 -6.94 -9.79 23.70
CA TYR A 35 -7.02 -10.36 22.36
C TYR A 35 -5.85 -11.29 22.03
N ARG A 36 -4.64 -11.01 22.53
CA ARG A 36 -3.47 -11.91 22.37
C ARG A 36 -3.69 -13.24 23.12
N GLU A 37 -4.28 -13.22 24.32
CA GLU A 37 -4.65 -14.44 25.04
C GLU A 37 -5.66 -15.29 24.23
N LEU A 38 -6.64 -14.66 23.60
CA LEU A 38 -7.59 -15.34 22.71
C LEU A 38 -6.88 -15.91 21.46
N LEU A 39 -6.02 -15.14 20.82
CA LEU A 39 -5.28 -15.55 19.63
C LEU A 39 -4.23 -16.63 19.91
N ALA A 40 -3.79 -16.79 21.16
CA ALA A 40 -2.92 -17.89 21.54
C ALA A 40 -3.64 -19.25 21.45
N VAL A 41 -4.98 -19.27 21.64
CA VAL A 41 -5.82 -20.48 21.53
C VAL A 41 -6.46 -20.59 20.14
N GLU A 42 -6.79 -19.46 19.53
CA GLU A 42 -7.47 -19.37 18.23
C GLU A 42 -6.61 -18.56 17.23
N PRO A 43 -5.44 -19.04 16.80
CA PRO A 43 -4.46 -18.25 16.05
C PRO A 43 -4.93 -17.77 14.66
N ASP A 44 -5.89 -18.48 14.06
CA ASP A 44 -6.40 -18.18 12.71
C ASP A 44 -7.81 -17.56 12.73
N ASN A 45 -8.26 -17.08 13.91
CA ASN A 45 -9.56 -16.46 14.01
C ASN A 45 -9.57 -15.05 13.41
N ALA A 46 -10.18 -14.92 12.22
CA ALA A 46 -10.22 -13.67 11.44
C ALA A 46 -10.90 -12.51 12.22
N ASP A 47 -11.96 -12.80 13.00
CA ASP A 47 -12.65 -11.77 13.78
C ASP A 47 -11.77 -11.21 14.92
N LEU A 48 -10.99 -12.07 15.57
CA LEU A 48 -10.03 -11.64 16.60
C LEU A 48 -8.91 -10.78 15.97
N HIS A 49 -8.36 -11.21 14.84
CA HIS A 49 -7.36 -10.45 14.12
C HIS A 49 -7.90 -9.09 13.66
N ARG A 50 -9.13 -9.03 13.15
CA ARG A 50 -9.79 -7.79 12.79
C ARG A 50 -9.95 -6.84 13.97
N ARG A 51 -10.29 -7.36 15.17
CA ARG A 51 -10.49 -6.53 16.36
C ARG A 51 -9.20 -6.00 16.97
N ILE A 52 -8.11 -6.76 16.91
CA ILE A 52 -6.82 -6.35 17.48
C ILE A 52 -6.05 -5.41 16.54
N ALA A 53 -6.17 -5.56 15.22
CA ALA A 53 -5.35 -4.85 14.23
C ALA A 53 -5.41 -3.32 14.36
N PRO A 54 -6.58 -2.65 14.43
CA PRO A 54 -6.64 -1.20 14.61
C PRO A 54 -6.02 -0.75 15.93
N LEU A 55 -6.18 -1.52 17.01
CA LEU A 55 -5.58 -1.19 18.31
C LEU A 55 -4.05 -1.25 18.28
N LEU A 56 -3.50 -2.21 17.53
CA LEU A 56 -2.06 -2.31 17.31
C LEU A 56 -1.55 -1.10 16.51
N ALA A 57 -2.26 -0.69 15.46
CA ALA A 57 -1.90 0.49 14.67
C ALA A 57 -1.94 1.78 15.53
N GLU A 58 -3.00 1.99 16.31
CA GLU A 58 -3.15 3.13 17.22
C GLU A 58 -2.07 3.17 18.32
N THR A 59 -1.53 2.01 18.70
CA THR A 59 -0.45 1.90 19.70
C THR A 59 0.94 1.85 19.08
N LYS A 60 1.08 2.32 17.83
CA LYS A 60 2.36 2.43 17.09
C LYS A 60 3.07 1.09 16.90
N GLN A 61 2.32 0.03 16.66
CA GLN A 61 2.81 -1.30 16.32
C GLN A 61 2.39 -1.69 14.88
N PRO A 62 2.84 -0.94 13.84
CA PRO A 62 2.32 -1.09 12.47
C PRO A 62 2.59 -2.47 11.88
N ALA A 63 3.75 -3.07 12.14
CA ALA A 63 4.10 -4.40 11.64
C ALA A 63 3.16 -5.49 12.20
N ALA A 64 2.86 -5.44 13.52
CA ALA A 64 1.93 -6.37 14.16
C ALA A 64 0.47 -6.14 13.69
N ALA A 65 0.10 -4.88 13.48
CA ALA A 65 -1.20 -4.52 12.92
C ALA A 65 -1.36 -5.08 11.51
N TRP A 66 -0.37 -4.88 10.66
CA TRP A 66 -0.36 -5.44 9.30
C TRP A 66 -0.44 -6.96 9.30
N ALA A 67 0.37 -7.63 10.13
CA ALA A 67 0.32 -9.07 10.25
C ALA A 67 -1.09 -9.57 10.62
N SER A 68 -1.80 -8.86 11.51
CA SER A 68 -3.17 -9.21 11.90
C SER A 68 -4.17 -8.96 10.76
N TYR A 69 -4.11 -7.80 10.09
CA TYR A 69 -4.97 -7.52 8.93
C TYR A 69 -4.76 -8.54 7.81
N ARG A 70 -3.51 -8.88 7.50
CA ARG A 70 -3.17 -9.86 6.47
C ARG A 70 -3.75 -11.23 6.79
N ARG A 71 -3.55 -11.76 8.01
CA ARG A 71 -4.10 -13.05 8.42
C ARG A 71 -5.63 -13.08 8.32
N ALA A 72 -6.30 -12.02 8.78
CA ALA A 72 -7.75 -11.92 8.68
C ALA A 72 -8.21 -11.90 7.21
N ALA A 73 -7.57 -11.12 6.36
CA ALA A 73 -7.89 -11.06 4.94
C ALA A 73 -7.63 -12.39 4.22
N ASP A 74 -6.48 -13.03 4.48
CA ASP A 74 -6.13 -14.33 3.87
C ASP A 74 -7.13 -15.42 4.28
N LYS A 75 -7.58 -15.43 5.54
CA LYS A 75 -8.62 -16.36 6.01
C LYS A 75 -9.95 -16.13 5.30
N LEU A 76 -10.37 -14.86 5.14
CA LEU A 76 -11.59 -14.51 4.41
C LEU A 76 -11.51 -14.94 2.94
N VAL A 77 -10.36 -14.72 2.29
CA VAL A 77 -10.14 -15.16 0.90
C VAL A 77 -10.22 -16.68 0.78
N SER A 78 -9.58 -17.42 1.69
CA SER A 78 -9.63 -18.91 1.70
C SER A 78 -11.03 -19.47 1.91
N GLN A 79 -11.93 -18.69 2.51
CA GLN A 79 -13.34 -19.04 2.71
C GLN A 79 -14.26 -18.55 1.58
N GLY A 80 -13.70 -17.89 0.54
CA GLY A 80 -14.48 -17.32 -0.56
C GLY A 80 -15.07 -15.93 -0.29
N PHE A 81 -14.85 -15.35 0.89
CA PHE A 81 -15.39 -14.04 1.28
C PHE A 81 -14.51 -12.87 0.78
N VAL A 82 -14.25 -12.83 -0.52
CA VAL A 82 -13.35 -11.85 -1.14
C VAL A 82 -13.78 -10.40 -0.89
N GLU A 83 -15.09 -10.11 -0.94
CA GLU A 83 -15.62 -8.77 -0.67
C GLU A 83 -15.32 -8.29 0.76
N GLN A 84 -15.45 -9.19 1.73
CA GLN A 84 -15.12 -8.88 3.11
C GLN A 84 -13.61 -8.67 3.30
N ALA A 85 -12.77 -9.43 2.59
CA ALA A 85 -11.33 -9.25 2.59
C ALA A 85 -10.93 -7.88 2.00
N VAL A 86 -11.57 -7.45 0.91
CA VAL A 86 -11.39 -6.10 0.34
C VAL A 86 -11.77 -5.03 1.36
N GLY A 87 -12.94 -5.15 2.02
CA GLY A 87 -13.35 -4.23 3.09
C GLY A 87 -12.33 -4.16 4.23
N MET A 88 -11.78 -5.31 4.64
CA MET A 88 -10.73 -5.42 5.66
C MET A 88 -9.45 -4.69 5.25
N LEU A 89 -8.98 -4.87 4.00
CA LEU A 89 -7.77 -4.20 3.52
C LEU A 89 -7.98 -2.71 3.26
N ARG A 90 -9.21 -2.27 2.93
CA ARG A 90 -9.55 -0.84 2.90
C ARG A 90 -9.48 -0.22 4.30
N GLU A 91 -9.98 -0.90 5.32
CA GLU A 91 -9.79 -0.48 6.70
C GLU A 91 -8.29 -0.40 7.04
N ALA A 92 -7.50 -1.43 6.68
CA ALA A 92 -6.06 -1.43 6.88
C ALA A 92 -5.37 -0.24 6.21
N SER A 93 -5.78 0.17 5.01
CA SER A 93 -5.20 1.32 4.31
C SER A 93 -5.42 2.67 5.03
N VAL A 94 -6.49 2.78 5.82
CA VAL A 94 -6.75 3.96 6.66
C VAL A 94 -5.82 3.98 7.87
N TYR A 95 -5.64 2.86 8.54
CA TYR A 95 -4.78 2.77 9.74
C TYR A 95 -3.29 2.68 9.42
N LEU A 96 -2.93 2.13 8.27
CA LEU A 96 -1.56 1.84 7.85
C LEU A 96 -1.27 2.42 6.44
N PRO A 97 -1.51 3.71 6.19
CA PRO A 97 -1.39 4.28 4.84
C PRO A 97 0.04 4.24 4.28
N ARG A 98 1.04 4.12 5.16
CA ARG A 98 2.46 4.04 4.79
C ARG A 98 3.01 2.60 4.76
N GLU A 99 2.14 1.60 4.77
CA GLU A 99 2.49 0.20 4.58
C GLU A 99 2.25 -0.19 3.10
N PRO A 100 3.31 -0.38 2.29
CA PRO A 100 3.14 -0.60 0.85
C PRO A 100 2.46 -1.93 0.53
N GLU A 101 2.61 -2.93 1.38
CA GLU A 101 1.99 -4.24 1.19
C GLU A 101 0.46 -4.19 1.27
N VAL A 102 -0.10 -3.28 2.08
CA VAL A 102 -1.56 -3.07 2.16
C VAL A 102 -2.12 -2.72 0.78
N TRP A 103 -1.51 -1.73 0.11
CA TRP A 103 -1.93 -1.27 -1.21
C TRP A 103 -1.71 -2.34 -2.28
N GLY A 104 -0.58 -3.04 -2.18
CA GLY A 104 -0.29 -4.17 -3.06
C GLY A 104 -1.34 -5.25 -2.96
N ARG A 105 -1.64 -5.71 -1.75
CA ARG A 105 -2.60 -6.78 -1.51
C ARG A 105 -4.03 -6.39 -1.87
N LEU A 106 -4.42 -5.15 -1.57
CA LEU A 106 -5.72 -4.62 -1.98
C LEU A 106 -5.88 -4.62 -3.51
N ALA A 107 -4.84 -4.19 -4.24
CA ALA A 107 -4.85 -4.24 -5.70
C ALA A 107 -4.95 -5.70 -6.22
N ASP A 108 -4.28 -6.66 -5.58
CA ASP A 108 -4.39 -8.08 -5.96
C ASP A 108 -5.81 -8.63 -5.81
N LEU A 109 -6.51 -8.26 -4.72
CA LEU A 109 -7.91 -8.66 -4.53
C LEU A 109 -8.83 -8.01 -5.58
N GLU A 110 -8.61 -6.74 -5.93
CA GLU A 110 -9.39 -6.10 -7.01
C GLU A 110 -9.15 -6.81 -8.37
N LEU A 111 -7.91 -7.28 -8.64
CA LEU A 111 -7.60 -8.08 -9.82
C LEU A 111 -8.30 -9.44 -9.82
N GLN A 112 -8.33 -10.13 -8.68
CA GLN A 112 -9.09 -11.39 -8.54
C GLN A 112 -10.58 -11.19 -8.86
N ARG A 113 -11.13 -10.02 -8.54
CA ARG A 113 -12.50 -9.62 -8.88
C ARG A 113 -12.67 -9.12 -10.33
N ARG A 114 -11.61 -9.21 -11.14
CA ARG A 114 -11.54 -8.67 -12.52
C ARG A 114 -11.77 -7.15 -12.60
N ARG A 115 -11.51 -6.41 -11.54
CA ARG A 115 -11.65 -4.96 -11.46
C ARG A 115 -10.30 -4.26 -11.72
N LEU A 116 -9.83 -4.33 -12.97
CA LEU A 116 -8.53 -3.79 -13.38
C LEU A 116 -8.38 -2.29 -13.09
N VAL A 117 -9.42 -1.51 -13.37
CA VAL A 117 -9.43 -0.06 -13.17
C VAL A 117 -9.33 0.30 -11.68
N ASP A 118 -10.03 -0.45 -10.83
CA ASP A 118 -9.99 -0.22 -9.38
C ASP A 118 -8.63 -0.64 -8.79
N ALA A 119 -8.05 -1.75 -9.26
CA ALA A 119 -6.69 -2.14 -8.88
C ALA A 119 -5.66 -1.06 -9.24
N HIS A 120 -5.75 -0.49 -10.43
CA HIS A 120 -4.88 0.62 -10.85
C HIS A 120 -5.07 1.85 -9.95
N LYS A 121 -6.32 2.26 -9.67
CA LYS A 121 -6.63 3.39 -8.76
C LYS A 121 -6.05 3.18 -7.37
N VAL A 122 -6.20 1.97 -6.81
CA VAL A 122 -5.67 1.61 -5.49
C VAL A 122 -4.16 1.80 -5.43
N LEU A 123 -3.43 1.35 -6.45
CA LEU A 123 -1.97 1.51 -6.50
C LEU A 123 -1.55 2.98 -6.57
N LEU A 124 -2.27 3.80 -7.33
CA LEU A 124 -2.02 5.24 -7.42
C LEU A 124 -2.38 5.98 -6.12
N GLU A 125 -3.44 5.55 -5.44
CA GLU A 125 -3.79 6.09 -4.13
C GLU A 125 -2.70 5.78 -3.11
N GLY A 126 -2.27 4.52 -3.02
CA GLY A 126 -1.19 4.10 -2.14
C GLY A 126 0.10 4.87 -2.40
N ARG A 127 0.47 5.07 -3.66
CA ARG A 127 1.65 5.85 -4.05
C ARG A 127 1.65 7.26 -3.43
N ARG A 128 0.52 7.90 -3.24
CA ARG A 128 0.42 9.26 -2.69
C ARG A 128 0.94 9.39 -1.26
N HIS A 129 0.97 8.31 -0.50
CA HIS A 129 1.45 8.26 0.88
C HIS A 129 2.98 8.17 1.00
N PHE A 130 3.69 7.84 -0.10
CA PHE A 130 5.13 7.65 -0.14
C PHE A 130 5.83 8.84 -0.83
N ARG A 131 5.95 9.97 -0.11
CA ARG A 131 6.50 11.23 -0.66
C ARG A 131 7.94 11.50 -0.26
N SER A 132 8.44 10.89 0.82
CA SER A 132 9.77 11.15 1.34
C SER A 132 10.86 10.46 0.51
N LYS A 133 12.10 10.91 0.67
CA LYS A 133 13.26 10.26 0.02
C LYS A 133 13.41 8.80 0.49
N ARG A 134 13.10 8.51 1.75
CA ARG A 134 13.18 7.16 2.34
C ARG A 134 12.13 6.21 1.75
N ASP A 135 10.96 6.73 1.41
CA ASP A 135 9.84 5.92 0.92
C ASP A 135 9.83 5.76 -0.61
N ARG A 136 10.82 6.34 -1.31
CA ARG A 136 10.84 6.40 -2.78
C ARG A 136 10.79 5.03 -3.44
N SER A 137 11.45 4.04 -2.86
CA SER A 137 11.41 2.66 -3.34
C SER A 137 10.00 2.07 -3.33
N HIS A 138 9.23 2.34 -2.28
CA HIS A 138 7.84 1.90 -2.17
C HIS A 138 6.94 2.57 -3.22
N ALA A 139 7.12 3.90 -3.43
CA ALA A 139 6.40 4.61 -4.48
C ALA A 139 6.72 4.06 -5.88
N ILE A 140 7.99 3.78 -6.16
CA ILE A 140 8.44 3.17 -7.43
C ILE A 140 7.82 1.79 -7.61
N LEU A 141 7.81 0.95 -6.57
CA LEU A 141 7.21 -0.39 -6.62
C LEU A 141 5.73 -0.34 -7.00
N LEU A 142 4.95 0.52 -6.34
CA LEU A 142 3.53 0.67 -6.62
C LEU A 142 3.28 1.19 -8.04
N LEU A 143 4.09 2.15 -8.51
CA LEU A 143 3.98 2.65 -9.88
C LEU A 143 4.38 1.62 -10.95
N PHE A 144 5.36 0.76 -10.69
CA PHE A 144 5.66 -0.36 -11.59
C PHE A 144 4.49 -1.32 -11.72
N ARG A 145 3.82 -1.62 -10.61
CA ARG A 145 2.60 -2.44 -10.64
C ARG A 145 1.46 -1.74 -11.37
N ALA A 146 1.25 -0.45 -11.12
CA ALA A 146 0.23 0.35 -11.79
C ALA A 146 0.47 0.41 -13.31
N ARG A 147 1.74 0.60 -13.74
CA ARG A 147 2.12 0.58 -15.16
C ARG A 147 1.81 -0.75 -15.85
N LYS A 148 1.99 -1.89 -15.17
CA LYS A 148 1.62 -3.20 -15.73
C LYS A 148 0.13 -3.30 -16.05
N LEU A 149 -0.73 -2.62 -15.27
CA LEU A 149 -2.18 -2.61 -15.46
C LEU A 149 -2.62 -1.61 -16.53
N ALA A 150 -1.92 -0.48 -16.65
CA ALA A 150 -2.21 0.59 -17.60
C ALA A 150 -0.90 1.09 -18.25
N PRO A 151 -0.33 0.35 -19.23
CA PRO A 151 0.99 0.65 -19.81
C PRO A 151 1.09 2.03 -20.47
N ARG A 152 -0.02 2.57 -21.00
CA ARG A 152 -0.07 3.88 -21.68
C ARG A 152 -0.70 4.98 -20.81
N ASP A 153 -0.87 4.77 -19.49
CA ASP A 153 -1.27 5.87 -18.61
C ASP A 153 -0.12 6.86 -18.44
N PHE A 154 -0.32 8.07 -18.97
CA PHE A 154 0.71 9.11 -18.98
C PHE A 154 1.14 9.48 -17.55
N SER A 155 0.17 9.67 -16.64
CA SER A 155 0.44 10.12 -15.27
C SER A 155 1.32 9.14 -14.52
N THR A 156 0.98 7.85 -14.58
CA THR A 156 1.74 6.76 -13.96
C THR A 156 3.19 6.70 -14.48
N ASN A 157 3.33 6.69 -15.81
CA ASN A 157 4.65 6.56 -16.45
C ASN A 157 5.52 7.79 -16.21
N TYR A 158 4.95 8.99 -16.31
CA TYR A 158 5.66 10.24 -16.11
C TYR A 158 6.11 10.40 -14.64
N ASP A 159 5.27 10.02 -13.66
CA ASP A 159 5.66 10.03 -12.24
C ASP A 159 6.74 9.00 -11.96
N LEU A 160 6.62 7.79 -12.51
CA LEU A 160 7.63 6.74 -12.39
C LEU A 160 8.99 7.19 -12.93
N ALA A 161 9.04 7.78 -14.12
CA ALA A 161 10.27 8.32 -14.69
C ALA A 161 10.91 9.37 -13.77
N GLY A 162 10.10 10.26 -13.19
CA GLY A 162 10.58 11.25 -12.23
C GLY A 162 11.14 10.65 -10.94
N LEU A 163 10.51 9.60 -10.41
CA LEU A 163 11.01 8.92 -9.20
C LEU A 163 12.27 8.10 -9.48
N LEU A 164 12.36 7.43 -10.64
CA LEU A 164 13.56 6.72 -11.08
C LEU A 164 14.76 7.68 -11.20
N ALA A 165 14.57 8.85 -11.82
CA ALA A 165 15.60 9.87 -11.91
C ALA A 165 16.09 10.33 -10.54
N LYS A 166 15.15 10.62 -9.62
CA LYS A 166 15.45 11.02 -8.23
C LYS A 166 16.08 9.89 -7.40
N ALA A 167 15.90 8.64 -7.80
CA ALA A 167 16.52 7.47 -7.18
C ALA A 167 17.92 7.16 -7.74
N GLY A 168 18.41 7.96 -8.70
CA GLY A 168 19.71 7.74 -9.35
C GLY A 168 19.65 6.83 -10.57
N ALA A 169 18.52 6.21 -10.88
CA ALA A 169 18.34 5.32 -12.03
C ALA A 169 18.09 6.12 -13.33
N ARG A 170 19.02 7.05 -13.65
CA ARG A 170 18.87 8.00 -14.77
C ARG A 170 18.72 7.31 -16.14
N GLY A 171 19.42 6.20 -16.36
CA GLY A 171 19.29 5.43 -17.60
C GLY A 171 17.87 4.90 -17.79
N ARG A 172 17.31 4.23 -16.77
CA ARG A 172 15.92 3.73 -16.78
C ARG A 172 14.90 4.86 -16.94
N ALA A 173 15.12 6.00 -16.28
CA ALA A 173 14.27 7.16 -16.41
C ALA A 173 14.26 7.70 -17.84
N ARG A 174 15.45 7.75 -18.51
CA ARG A 174 15.58 8.19 -19.90
C ARG A 174 14.84 7.26 -20.85
N SER A 175 15.10 5.94 -20.78
CA SER A 175 14.43 4.97 -21.64
C SER A 175 12.91 5.03 -21.49
N LEU A 176 12.41 5.17 -20.26
CA LEU A 176 10.97 5.33 -20.01
C LEU A 176 10.43 6.63 -20.61
N LEU A 177 11.16 7.74 -20.54
CA LEU A 177 10.73 9.01 -21.15
C LEU A 177 10.76 8.94 -22.69
N GLU A 178 11.68 8.19 -23.29
CA GLU A 178 11.71 7.93 -24.73
C GLU A 178 10.48 7.11 -25.15
N GLU A 179 10.15 6.07 -24.40
CA GLU A 179 8.93 5.29 -24.61
C GLU A 179 7.67 6.17 -24.50
N ILE A 180 7.55 7.00 -23.46
CA ILE A 180 6.41 7.93 -23.30
C ILE A 180 6.32 8.89 -24.50
N ALA A 181 7.46 9.44 -24.95
CA ALA A 181 7.51 10.38 -26.07
C ALA A 181 7.02 9.76 -27.39
N SER A 182 7.16 8.43 -27.58
CA SER A 182 6.76 7.76 -28.82
C SER A 182 5.23 7.69 -29.03
N TRP A 183 4.45 7.79 -27.97
CA TRP A 183 2.99 7.67 -28.02
C TRP A 183 2.22 8.88 -27.48
N THR A 184 2.92 9.89 -26.90
CA THR A 184 2.28 11.12 -26.40
C THR A 184 2.35 12.25 -27.45
N ARG A 185 1.38 13.19 -27.37
CA ARG A 185 1.29 14.34 -28.27
C ARG A 185 1.05 15.63 -27.49
N ALA A 186 1.23 16.75 -28.17
CA ALA A 186 0.95 18.11 -27.67
C ALA A 186 1.58 18.40 -26.29
N GLY A 187 0.81 18.94 -25.37
CA GLY A 187 1.28 19.36 -24.05
C GLY A 187 1.94 18.27 -23.20
N GLN A 188 1.56 17.00 -23.37
CA GLN A 188 2.23 15.89 -22.70
C GLN A 188 3.64 15.68 -23.23
N LEU A 189 3.82 15.74 -24.56
CA LEU A 189 5.13 15.63 -25.20
C LEU A 189 6.07 16.75 -24.76
N ARG A 190 5.59 17.98 -24.67
CA ARG A 190 6.37 19.11 -24.13
C ARG A 190 6.92 18.82 -22.73
N ARG A 191 6.08 18.29 -21.83
CA ARG A 191 6.49 17.91 -20.47
C ARG A 191 7.55 16.81 -20.46
N VAL A 192 7.41 15.82 -21.34
CA VAL A 192 8.39 14.72 -21.48
C VAL A 192 9.73 15.26 -21.96
N ARG A 193 9.74 16.06 -23.05
CA ARG A 193 10.97 16.64 -23.63
C ARG A 193 11.68 17.57 -22.65
N ALA A 194 10.94 18.39 -21.90
CA ALA A 194 11.53 19.23 -20.85
C ALA A 194 12.25 18.38 -19.79
N ARG A 195 11.64 17.27 -19.36
CA ARG A 195 12.27 16.37 -18.38
C ARG A 195 13.46 15.59 -18.95
N GLN A 196 13.41 15.18 -20.22
CA GLN A 196 14.55 14.58 -20.92
C GLN A 196 15.74 15.54 -20.95
N PHE A 197 15.53 16.79 -21.34
CA PHE A 197 16.55 17.83 -21.32
C PHE A 197 17.14 18.04 -19.91
N ALA A 198 16.31 18.14 -18.90
CA ALA A 198 16.76 18.29 -17.51
C ALA A 198 17.61 17.10 -17.00
N LEU A 199 17.37 15.89 -17.51
CA LEU A 199 18.15 14.70 -17.15
C LEU A 199 19.46 14.56 -17.90
N SER A 200 19.54 15.09 -19.12
CA SER A 200 20.71 15.06 -20.00
C SER A 200 20.68 16.29 -20.89
N PRO A 201 21.29 17.39 -20.47
CA PRO A 201 21.34 18.61 -21.26
C PRO A 201 22.33 18.42 -22.44
N THR A 202 21.79 17.93 -23.55
CA THR A 202 22.50 17.77 -24.81
C THR A 202 21.90 18.69 -25.88
N PRO A 203 22.63 19.11 -26.92
CA PRO A 203 22.06 19.89 -28.01
C PRO A 203 20.84 19.23 -28.67
N ALA A 204 20.89 17.90 -28.86
CA ALA A 204 19.78 17.13 -29.40
C ALA A 204 18.54 17.16 -28.49
N ALA A 205 18.72 17.06 -27.16
CA ALA A 205 17.62 17.14 -26.21
C ALA A 205 17.04 18.58 -26.15
N ALA A 206 17.90 19.62 -26.24
CA ALA A 206 17.46 21.02 -26.33
C ALA A 206 16.61 21.25 -27.58
N TRP A 207 17.08 20.78 -28.73
CA TRP A 207 16.37 20.88 -30.00
C TRP A 207 15.02 20.16 -29.96
N GLY A 208 14.98 18.94 -29.43
CA GLY A 208 13.74 18.18 -29.24
C GLY A 208 12.72 18.89 -28.34
N TRP A 209 13.18 19.57 -27.29
CA TRP A 209 12.33 20.37 -26.42
C TRP A 209 11.79 21.62 -27.12
N LEU A 210 12.67 22.39 -27.80
CA LEU A 210 12.29 23.60 -28.56
C LEU A 210 11.26 23.26 -29.67
N ARG A 211 11.50 22.18 -30.41
CA ARG A 211 10.57 21.72 -31.44
C ARG A 211 9.18 21.34 -30.86
N ALA A 212 9.16 20.74 -29.69
CA ALA A 212 7.90 20.42 -29.01
C ALA A 212 7.15 21.65 -28.47
N LEU A 213 7.83 22.80 -28.30
CA LEU A 213 7.19 24.07 -27.95
C LEU A 213 6.48 24.70 -29.16
N VAL A 214 7.03 24.54 -30.36
CA VAL A 214 6.54 25.19 -31.59
C VAL A 214 5.46 24.33 -32.27
N CYS A 215 5.60 23.02 -32.27
CA CYS A 215 4.72 22.10 -33.01
C CYS A 215 3.65 21.42 -32.13
N GLY A 216 3.52 21.79 -30.89
CA GLY A 216 2.52 21.28 -29.94
C GLY A 216 1.62 22.41 -29.47
#